data_8718ce247ee3d6cd9dcab96abcb27e8e
#
_entry.id   8718ce247ee3d6cd9dcab96abcb27e8e
#
_cell.length_a   1.000
_cell.length_b   1.000
_cell.length_c   1.000
_cell.angle_alpha   90.00
_cell.angle_beta   90.00
_cell.angle_gamma   90.00
#
_symmetry.space_group_name_H-M   'P 1'
#
loop_
_entity.id
_entity.type
_entity.pdbx_description
1 polymer ?
#
loop_
_entity_poly.entity_id
_entity_poly.type
_entity_poly.pdbx_seq_one_letter_code
_entity_poly.pdbx_strand_id
1 'polypeptide(L)'
;MENILAKDGILCGIPSDRSCNLIVLFSGGFDSTALLHMVVNTKKKYDTIKTVYALYVKSNLLNDGKVKLEENHVKKFISYINRDEEIVKLVTNESSFSDLEEYAYSENSYDLIFINAINSVVHMIGGADMNIVLNGSLDGDSRVYHLPYYKSMVEGFNKEYRGVDVVMMFPLMQINKPRIIDYLLNNNLYQYCTCCESPNSDVFCNSCKEHLRALYELLLIYDVYGDIEPLGGNEEFVRGEINRIHGVESDE
;
A
#
# COMPACT_ATOMS: atom_id res chain seq x y z
N MET A 1 -12.88 5.65 -19.24
CA MET A 1 -12.29 5.10 -18.00
C MET A 1 -12.30 6.24 -16.99
N GLU A 2 -13.18 6.18 -16.02
CA GLU A 2 -13.21 7.19 -14.97
C GLU A 2 -11.91 7.13 -14.19
N ASN A 3 -11.32 8.29 -13.97
CA ASN A 3 -10.03 8.46 -13.30
C ASN A 3 -10.15 7.92 -11.87
N ILE A 4 -9.61 6.73 -11.60
CA ILE A 4 -9.61 6.09 -10.26
C ILE A 4 -8.93 6.98 -9.21
N LEU A 5 -8.11 7.92 -9.65
CA LEU A 5 -7.54 9.02 -8.86
C LEU A 5 -8.39 10.30 -9.06
N ALA A 6 -9.72 10.19 -8.98
CA ALA A 6 -10.50 11.39 -8.77
C ALA A 6 -9.92 12.15 -7.56
N LYS A 7 -9.94 13.47 -7.61
CA LYS A 7 -9.40 14.40 -6.59
C LYS A 7 -9.78 14.01 -5.15
N ASP A 8 -10.80 13.18 -5.00
CA ASP A 8 -11.36 12.71 -3.72
C ASP A 8 -10.80 11.35 -3.27
N GLY A 9 -10.00 10.63 -4.09
CA GLY A 9 -9.39 9.34 -3.73
C GLY A 9 -10.39 8.28 -3.29
N ILE A 10 -11.52 8.11 -4.03
CA ILE A 10 -12.55 7.15 -3.68
C ILE A 10 -12.43 5.92 -4.55
N LEU A 11 -12.48 4.75 -3.90
CA LEU A 11 -12.43 3.48 -4.60
C LEU A 11 -13.78 3.14 -5.23
N CYS A 12 -13.72 2.66 -6.48
CA CYS A 12 -14.86 2.09 -7.18
C CYS A 12 -15.01 0.58 -6.88
N GLY A 13 -16.24 0.05 -7.07
CA GLY A 13 -16.49 -1.39 -6.95
C GLY A 13 -16.76 -1.89 -5.53
N ILE A 14 -16.91 -1.02 -4.55
CA ILE A 14 -17.40 -1.40 -3.21
C ILE A 14 -18.90 -1.68 -3.30
N PRO A 15 -19.40 -2.84 -2.84
CA PRO A 15 -20.83 -3.17 -2.86
C PRO A 15 -21.66 -2.15 -2.06
N SER A 16 -22.78 -1.72 -2.64
CA SER A 16 -23.72 -0.82 -1.98
C SER A 16 -24.89 -1.54 -1.32
N ASP A 17 -25.08 -2.82 -1.63
CA ASP A 17 -26.20 -3.68 -1.22
C ASP A 17 -25.86 -4.68 -0.10
N ARG A 18 -24.59 -4.81 0.24
CA ARG A 18 -24.07 -5.73 1.27
C ARG A 18 -23.11 -5.01 2.19
N SER A 19 -23.12 -5.40 3.47
CA SER A 19 -22.13 -4.89 4.41
C SER A 19 -20.76 -5.53 4.18
N CYS A 20 -19.68 -4.75 4.26
CA CYS A 20 -18.33 -5.28 4.09
C CYS A 20 -17.34 -4.70 5.10
N ASN A 21 -16.30 -5.48 5.41
CA ASN A 21 -15.06 -5.00 6.00
C ASN A 21 -14.03 -4.81 4.90
N LEU A 22 -13.23 -3.76 4.99
CA LEU A 22 -12.10 -3.53 4.09
C LEU A 22 -10.79 -3.86 4.82
N ILE A 23 -9.97 -4.70 4.22
CA ILE A 23 -8.68 -5.14 4.77
C ILE A 23 -7.59 -4.71 3.80
N VAL A 24 -6.80 -3.72 4.17
CA VAL A 24 -5.69 -3.21 3.34
C VAL A 24 -4.40 -3.89 3.76
N LEU A 25 -3.67 -4.50 2.83
CA LEU A 25 -2.29 -4.93 3.05
C LEU A 25 -1.42 -3.68 3.17
N PHE A 26 -0.91 -3.41 4.37
CA PHE A 26 -0.31 -2.14 4.71
C PHE A 26 1.11 -2.30 5.26
N SER A 27 2.11 -1.87 4.51
CA SER A 27 3.54 -1.91 4.88
C SER A 27 4.13 -0.55 5.25
N GLY A 28 3.35 0.54 5.13
CA GLY A 28 3.89 1.91 5.27
C GLY A 28 4.68 2.39 4.04
N GLY A 29 4.69 1.62 2.95
CA GLY A 29 5.20 2.03 1.65
C GLY A 29 4.24 3.01 0.94
N PHE A 30 4.73 3.67 -0.11
CA PHE A 30 3.97 4.69 -0.85
C PHE A 30 2.62 4.17 -1.34
N ASP A 31 2.59 3.01 -1.96
CA ASP A 31 1.40 2.46 -2.61
C ASP A 31 0.35 2.05 -1.58
N SER A 32 0.77 1.35 -0.53
CA SER A 32 -0.13 0.93 0.55
C SER A 32 -0.64 2.11 1.39
N THR A 33 0.16 3.18 1.53
CA THR A 33 -0.24 4.41 2.23
C THR A 33 -1.30 5.18 1.42
N ALA A 34 -1.08 5.34 0.11
CA ALA A 34 -2.07 5.93 -0.78
C ALA A 34 -3.38 5.13 -0.77
N LEU A 35 -3.29 3.80 -0.90
CA LEU A 35 -4.45 2.92 -0.88
C LEU A 35 -5.23 3.03 0.43
N LEU A 36 -4.56 2.98 1.59
CA LEU A 36 -5.23 3.08 2.89
C LEU A 36 -5.93 4.43 3.07
N HIS A 37 -5.32 5.53 2.62
CA HIS A 37 -5.95 6.84 2.64
C HIS A 37 -7.21 6.89 1.74
N MET A 38 -7.15 6.33 0.52
CA MET A 38 -8.31 6.21 -0.37
C MET A 38 -9.42 5.38 0.27
N VAL A 39 -9.08 4.28 0.95
CA VAL A 39 -10.03 3.44 1.68
C VAL A 39 -10.72 4.22 2.79
N VAL A 40 -9.98 5.01 3.56
CA VAL A 40 -10.55 5.88 4.61
C VAL A 40 -11.53 6.90 4.03
N ASN A 41 -11.18 7.53 2.91
CA ASN A 41 -12.08 8.46 2.23
C ASN A 41 -13.33 7.74 1.69
N THR A 42 -13.17 6.52 1.20
CA THR A 42 -14.28 5.65 0.76
C THR A 42 -15.21 5.29 1.92
N LYS A 43 -14.64 4.90 3.09
CA LYS A 43 -15.42 4.60 4.31
C LYS A 43 -16.30 5.76 4.73
N LYS A 44 -15.81 7.00 4.62
CA LYS A 44 -16.58 8.20 4.96
C LYS A 44 -17.81 8.44 4.07
N LYS A 45 -17.82 7.83 2.86
CA LYS A 45 -18.93 7.98 1.89
C LYS A 45 -19.92 6.81 1.88
N TYR A 46 -19.51 5.62 2.37
CA TYR A 46 -20.31 4.39 2.26
C TYR A 46 -20.58 3.75 3.61
N ASP A 47 -21.80 3.83 4.09
CA ASP A 47 -22.26 3.23 5.36
C ASP A 47 -22.22 1.69 5.35
N THR A 48 -22.18 1.07 4.17
CA THR A 48 -22.03 -0.38 4.01
C THR A 48 -20.66 -0.88 4.48
N ILE A 49 -19.65 -0.03 4.50
CA ILE A 49 -18.34 -0.39 5.03
C ILE A 49 -18.41 -0.34 6.57
N LYS A 50 -18.31 -1.50 7.22
CA LYS A 50 -18.41 -1.62 8.69
C LYS A 50 -17.10 -1.22 9.36
N THR A 51 -16.00 -1.85 8.99
CA THR A 51 -14.69 -1.61 9.59
C THR A 51 -13.61 -1.60 8.52
N VAL A 52 -12.61 -0.75 8.70
CA VAL A 52 -11.37 -0.75 7.92
C VAL A 52 -10.26 -1.34 8.79
N TYR A 53 -9.57 -2.32 8.24
CA TYR A 53 -8.40 -2.95 8.85
C TYR A 53 -7.16 -2.65 8.03
N ALA A 54 -6.09 -2.22 8.67
CA ALA A 54 -4.76 -2.19 8.10
C ALA A 54 -4.02 -3.46 8.56
N LEU A 55 -3.77 -4.39 7.64
CA LEU A 55 -3.04 -5.62 7.93
C LEU A 55 -1.55 -5.40 7.64
N TYR A 56 -0.77 -5.30 8.70
CA TYR A 56 0.70 -5.29 8.62
C TYR A 56 1.24 -6.71 8.85
N VAL A 57 1.98 -7.21 7.88
CA VAL A 57 2.60 -8.54 7.95
C VAL A 57 4.08 -8.38 8.30
N LYS A 58 4.42 -8.72 9.53
CA LYS A 58 5.80 -8.75 10.01
C LYS A 58 6.39 -10.13 9.76
N SER A 59 7.50 -10.19 9.03
CA SER A 59 8.18 -11.44 8.74
C SER A 59 9.65 -11.37 9.13
N ASN A 60 10.16 -12.42 9.75
CA ASN A 60 11.57 -12.58 10.05
C ASN A 60 12.46 -12.82 8.80
N LEU A 61 11.85 -13.06 7.64
CA LEU A 61 12.56 -13.10 6.36
C LEU A 61 12.97 -11.71 5.86
N LEU A 62 12.42 -10.65 6.44
CA LEU A 62 12.82 -9.29 6.15
C LEU A 62 14.00 -8.89 7.02
N ASN A 63 14.87 -8.03 6.48
CA ASN A 63 15.93 -7.41 7.26
C ASN A 63 15.35 -6.65 8.46
N ASP A 64 15.93 -6.83 9.66
CA ASP A 64 15.49 -6.19 10.91
C ASP A 64 15.39 -4.66 10.80
N GLY A 65 16.30 -4.03 10.06
CA GLY A 65 16.26 -2.60 9.81
C GLY A 65 15.04 -2.18 9.01
N LYS A 66 14.66 -2.97 7.99
CA LYS A 66 13.44 -2.76 7.20
C LYS A 66 12.21 -2.90 8.06
N VAL A 67 12.11 -3.98 8.85
CA VAL A 67 10.96 -4.22 9.76
C VAL A 67 10.76 -3.05 10.72
N LYS A 68 11.83 -2.58 11.37
CA LYS A 68 11.77 -1.42 12.29
C LYS A 68 11.33 -0.14 11.59
N LEU A 69 11.83 0.09 10.37
CA LEU A 69 11.46 1.25 9.57
C LEU A 69 9.97 1.20 9.19
N GLU A 70 9.50 0.07 8.67
CA GLU A 70 8.10 -0.13 8.32
C GLU A 70 7.18 0.02 9.53
N GLU A 71 7.48 -0.62 10.67
CA GLU A 71 6.69 -0.50 11.90
C GLU A 71 6.54 0.96 12.36
N ASN A 72 7.62 1.75 12.24
CA ASN A 72 7.59 3.16 12.61
C ASN A 72 6.64 3.96 11.68
N HIS A 73 6.71 3.74 10.36
CA HIS A 73 5.83 4.41 9.40
C HIS A 73 4.38 3.95 9.54
N VAL A 74 4.15 2.65 9.73
CA VAL A 74 2.82 2.07 10.00
C VAL A 74 2.19 2.76 11.23
N LYS A 75 2.90 2.80 12.36
CA LYS A 75 2.40 3.41 13.60
C LYS A 75 2.12 4.91 13.43
N LYS A 76 3.04 5.65 12.79
CA LYS A 76 2.86 7.08 12.54
C LYS A 76 1.64 7.36 11.68
N PHE A 77 1.46 6.62 10.60
CA PHE A 77 0.35 6.85 9.69
C PHE A 77 -0.99 6.44 10.30
N ILE A 78 -1.07 5.32 11.01
CA ILE A 78 -2.28 4.92 11.74
C ILE A 78 -2.65 5.95 12.81
N SER A 79 -1.68 6.47 13.55
CA SER A 79 -1.93 7.54 14.52
C SER A 79 -2.42 8.83 13.85
N TYR A 80 -1.90 9.17 12.68
CA TYR A 80 -2.35 10.32 11.91
C TYR A 80 -3.81 10.16 11.44
N ILE A 81 -4.16 9.00 10.89
CA ILE A 81 -5.51 8.74 10.39
C ILE A 81 -6.55 8.70 11.51
N ASN A 82 -6.18 8.11 12.65
CA ASN A 82 -7.06 7.92 13.80
C ASN A 82 -7.01 9.08 14.81
N ARG A 83 -6.42 10.23 14.48
CA ARG A 83 -6.21 11.34 15.42
C ARG A 83 -7.50 11.87 16.05
N ASP A 84 -8.59 11.92 15.29
CA ASP A 84 -9.86 12.48 15.71
C ASP A 84 -10.91 11.40 16.06
N GLU A 85 -10.82 10.23 15.42
CA GLU A 85 -11.71 9.08 15.58
C GLU A 85 -10.99 7.81 15.14
N GLU A 86 -11.26 6.66 15.78
CA GLU A 86 -10.72 5.36 15.37
C GLU A 86 -11.44 4.85 14.10
N ILE A 87 -10.92 5.24 12.93
CA ILE A 87 -11.45 4.80 11.62
C ILE A 87 -10.82 3.48 11.18
N VAL A 88 -9.53 3.28 11.49
CA VAL A 88 -8.73 2.14 11.03
C VAL A 88 -8.24 1.33 12.22
N LYS A 89 -8.49 0.03 12.19
CA LYS A 89 -7.93 -0.94 13.14
C LYS A 89 -6.64 -1.55 12.59
N LEU A 90 -5.53 -1.35 13.29
CA LEU A 90 -4.27 -2.01 12.92
C LEU A 90 -4.29 -3.46 13.40
N VAL A 91 -4.04 -4.37 12.48
CA VAL A 91 -3.82 -5.80 12.75
C VAL A 91 -2.40 -6.15 12.34
N THR A 92 -1.61 -6.63 13.28
CA THR A 92 -0.25 -7.13 12.99
C THR A 92 -0.28 -8.65 12.98
N ASN A 93 0.19 -9.24 11.89
CA ASN A 93 0.43 -10.68 11.80
C ASN A 93 1.95 -10.91 11.85
N GLU A 94 2.41 -11.67 12.82
CA GLU A 94 3.81 -12.07 12.94
C GLU A 94 3.98 -13.47 12.36
N SER A 95 4.66 -13.55 11.22
CA SER A 95 4.99 -14.82 10.56
C SER A 95 6.46 -15.14 10.79
N SER A 96 6.73 -16.24 11.50
CA SER A 96 8.07 -16.74 11.75
C SER A 96 8.28 -18.05 10.98
N PHE A 97 9.37 -18.11 10.23
CA PHE A 97 9.76 -19.26 9.42
C PHE A 97 11.18 -19.69 9.78
N SER A 98 11.39 -19.98 11.08
CA SER A 98 12.72 -20.32 11.61
C SER A 98 13.38 -21.54 10.94
N ASP A 99 12.56 -22.48 10.46
CA ASP A 99 13.08 -23.75 9.90
C ASP A 99 13.14 -23.75 8.36
N LEU A 100 12.73 -22.66 7.71
CA LEU A 100 12.68 -22.51 6.26
C LEU A 100 13.63 -21.44 5.71
N GLU A 101 14.46 -20.82 6.54
CA GLU A 101 15.39 -19.76 6.12
C GLU A 101 16.27 -20.20 4.95
N GLU A 102 16.69 -21.47 4.92
CA GLU A 102 17.54 -22.03 3.88
C GLU A 102 16.79 -22.24 2.54
N TYR A 103 15.46 -22.38 2.58
CA TYR A 103 14.60 -22.62 1.41
C TYR A 103 13.76 -21.41 0.99
N ALA A 104 13.70 -20.37 1.84
CA ALA A 104 12.77 -19.27 1.70
C ALA A 104 13.22 -18.14 0.74
N TYR A 105 14.39 -18.27 0.14
CA TYR A 105 14.96 -17.24 -0.75
C TYR A 105 14.38 -17.20 -2.17
N SER A 106 13.31 -17.92 -2.46
CA SER A 106 12.59 -17.70 -3.70
C SER A 106 11.61 -16.53 -3.56
N GLU A 107 11.49 -15.68 -4.57
CA GLU A 107 10.52 -14.57 -4.62
C GLU A 107 9.09 -15.03 -4.31
N ASN A 108 8.77 -16.28 -4.60
CA ASN A 108 7.48 -16.91 -4.34
C ASN A 108 7.18 -17.16 -2.85
N SER A 109 8.18 -17.19 -1.98
CA SER A 109 7.97 -17.43 -0.54
C SER A 109 7.29 -16.26 0.16
N TYR A 110 7.59 -15.03 -0.28
CA TYR A 110 6.91 -13.84 0.25
C TYR A 110 5.41 -13.88 -0.03
N ASP A 111 5.02 -14.37 -1.18
CA ASP A 111 3.64 -14.42 -1.62
C ASP A 111 2.82 -15.33 -0.71
N LEU A 112 3.37 -16.48 -0.32
CA LEU A 112 2.74 -17.42 0.60
C LEU A 112 2.57 -16.84 2.01
N ILE A 113 3.51 -16.02 2.47
CA ILE A 113 3.43 -15.33 3.77
C ILE A 113 2.20 -14.41 3.80
N PHE A 114 2.02 -13.59 2.77
CA PHE A 114 0.88 -12.69 2.67
C PHE A 114 -0.45 -13.46 2.57
N ILE A 115 -0.51 -14.52 1.76
CA ILE A 115 -1.70 -15.36 1.64
C ILE A 115 -2.07 -15.98 2.99
N ASN A 116 -1.10 -16.54 3.72
CA ASN A 116 -1.32 -17.11 5.03
C ASN A 116 -1.78 -16.07 6.07
N ALA A 117 -1.17 -14.89 6.06
CA ALA A 117 -1.57 -13.79 6.94
C ALA A 117 -3.00 -13.34 6.66
N ILE A 118 -3.36 -13.15 5.38
CA ILE A 118 -4.72 -12.81 4.97
C ILE A 118 -5.70 -13.88 5.44
N ASN A 119 -5.44 -15.15 5.12
CA ASN A 119 -6.32 -16.25 5.49
C ASN A 119 -6.50 -16.41 7.00
N SER A 120 -5.48 -16.08 7.78
CA SER A 120 -5.57 -16.10 9.25
C SER A 120 -6.45 -14.95 9.77
N VAL A 121 -6.27 -13.75 9.21
CA VAL A 121 -6.97 -12.54 9.67
C VAL A 121 -8.43 -12.53 9.25
N VAL A 122 -8.75 -12.85 8.01
CA VAL A 122 -10.15 -12.81 7.51
C VAL A 122 -11.06 -13.79 8.27
N HIS A 123 -10.49 -14.86 8.83
CA HIS A 123 -11.23 -15.80 9.66
C HIS A 123 -11.62 -15.24 11.05
N MET A 124 -10.80 -14.35 11.58
CA MET A 124 -11.03 -13.73 12.90
C MET A 124 -11.91 -12.48 12.81
N ILE A 125 -12.08 -11.92 11.61
CA ILE A 125 -12.85 -10.71 11.39
C ILE A 125 -14.29 -11.08 11.07
N GLY A 126 -15.20 -10.68 11.96
CA GLY A 126 -16.65 -10.82 11.79
C GLY A 126 -17.36 -9.47 11.64
N GLY A 127 -18.69 -9.49 11.69
CA GLY A 127 -19.53 -8.30 11.78
C GLY A 127 -19.93 -7.67 10.44
N ALA A 128 -19.60 -8.31 9.32
CA ALA A 128 -20.06 -7.92 7.98
C ALA A 128 -20.41 -9.15 7.15
N ASP A 129 -21.15 -8.95 6.05
CA ASP A 129 -21.56 -10.03 5.14
C ASP A 129 -20.38 -10.57 4.32
N MET A 130 -19.35 -9.74 4.12
CA MET A 130 -18.16 -10.11 3.35
C MET A 130 -16.92 -9.34 3.81
N ASN A 131 -15.76 -9.88 3.48
CA ASN A 131 -14.48 -9.21 3.64
C ASN A 131 -13.87 -8.88 2.27
N ILE A 132 -13.41 -7.65 2.07
CA ILE A 132 -12.73 -7.23 0.85
C ILE A 132 -11.27 -6.96 1.20
N VAL A 133 -10.38 -7.76 0.64
CA VAL A 133 -8.92 -7.61 0.79
C VAL A 133 -8.39 -6.75 -0.34
N LEU A 134 -7.68 -5.69 0.01
CA LEU A 134 -7.16 -4.70 -0.92
C LEU A 134 -5.63 -4.74 -0.92
N ASN A 135 -5.05 -4.93 -2.10
CA ASN A 135 -3.61 -4.93 -2.32
C ASN A 135 -3.22 -3.76 -3.23
N GLY A 136 -2.15 -3.05 -2.86
CA GLY A 136 -1.67 -1.85 -3.52
C GLY A 136 -0.71 -2.08 -4.68
N SER A 137 -0.74 -3.26 -5.34
CA SER A 137 0.07 -3.50 -6.54
C SER A 137 -0.24 -2.50 -7.64
N LEU A 138 0.81 -1.99 -8.28
CA LEU A 138 0.75 -0.98 -9.33
C LEU A 138 0.94 -1.60 -10.72
N ASP A 139 0.67 -0.79 -11.76
CA ASP A 139 1.10 -1.09 -13.11
C ASP A 139 2.64 -1.13 -13.18
N GLY A 140 3.17 -2.19 -13.77
CA GLY A 140 4.62 -2.42 -13.88
C GLY A 140 5.26 -3.17 -12.71
N ASP A 141 4.54 -3.49 -11.63
CA ASP A 141 5.05 -4.37 -10.59
C ASP A 141 5.36 -5.76 -11.17
N SER A 142 6.54 -6.30 -10.87
CA SER A 142 6.96 -7.63 -11.35
C SER A 142 6.02 -8.76 -10.92
N ARG A 143 5.26 -8.54 -9.85
CA ARG A 143 4.32 -9.52 -9.25
C ARG A 143 2.93 -9.52 -9.87
N VAL A 144 2.64 -8.63 -10.81
CA VAL A 144 1.30 -8.51 -11.44
C VAL A 144 0.84 -9.86 -12.04
N TYR A 145 1.76 -10.64 -12.59
CA TYR A 145 1.45 -11.96 -13.14
C TYR A 145 0.99 -13.00 -12.10
N HIS A 146 1.29 -12.80 -10.83
CA HIS A 146 0.92 -13.69 -9.74
C HIS A 146 -0.44 -13.33 -9.10
N LEU A 147 -0.96 -12.13 -9.34
CA LEU A 147 -2.20 -11.65 -8.71
C LEU A 147 -3.42 -12.54 -8.93
N PRO A 148 -3.65 -13.17 -10.10
CA PRO A 148 -4.74 -14.13 -10.29
C PRO A 148 -4.63 -15.35 -9.38
N TYR A 149 -3.42 -15.83 -9.11
CA TYR A 149 -3.17 -16.95 -8.17
C TYR A 149 -3.45 -16.53 -6.74
N TYR A 150 -3.00 -15.35 -6.32
CA TYR A 150 -3.33 -14.78 -5.01
C TYR A 150 -4.83 -14.74 -4.79
N LYS A 151 -5.54 -14.16 -5.75
CA LYS A 151 -6.99 -14.04 -5.71
C LYS A 151 -7.64 -15.41 -5.53
N SER A 152 -7.27 -16.39 -6.35
CA SER A 152 -7.81 -17.75 -6.28
C SER A 152 -7.51 -18.43 -4.93
N MET A 153 -6.30 -18.29 -4.40
CA MET A 153 -5.92 -18.88 -3.12
C MET A 153 -6.64 -18.25 -1.93
N VAL A 154 -6.86 -16.94 -1.96
CA VAL A 154 -7.57 -16.24 -0.88
C VAL A 154 -9.07 -16.50 -0.96
N GLU A 155 -9.69 -16.23 -2.11
CA GLU A 155 -11.13 -16.35 -2.28
C GLU A 155 -11.58 -17.81 -2.19
N GLY A 156 -10.94 -18.72 -2.95
CA GLY A 156 -11.30 -20.14 -3.00
C GLY A 156 -11.13 -20.83 -1.66
N PHE A 157 -9.98 -20.64 -1.00
CA PHE A 157 -9.71 -21.25 0.30
C PHE A 157 -10.73 -20.83 1.37
N ASN A 158 -11.03 -19.54 1.49
CA ASN A 158 -11.94 -19.06 2.52
C ASN A 158 -13.38 -19.49 2.25
N LYS A 159 -13.82 -19.53 0.99
CA LYS A 159 -15.14 -20.00 0.60
C LYS A 159 -15.33 -21.49 0.86
N GLU A 160 -14.40 -22.32 0.39
CA GLU A 160 -14.54 -23.79 0.44
C GLU A 160 -14.31 -24.37 1.83
N TYR A 161 -13.33 -23.85 2.57
CA TYR A 161 -12.93 -24.44 3.86
C TYR A 161 -13.49 -23.71 5.08
N ARG A 162 -13.94 -22.47 4.93
CA ARG A 162 -14.35 -21.63 6.07
C ARG A 162 -15.74 -21.02 5.95
N GLY A 163 -16.35 -21.08 4.76
CA GLY A 163 -17.65 -20.48 4.50
C GLY A 163 -17.66 -18.94 4.66
N VAL A 164 -16.50 -18.31 4.57
CA VAL A 164 -16.34 -16.85 4.65
C VAL A 164 -16.30 -16.27 3.24
N ASP A 165 -17.17 -15.29 2.98
CA ASP A 165 -17.17 -14.59 1.70
C ASP A 165 -16.03 -13.55 1.69
N VAL A 166 -15.03 -13.79 0.85
CA VAL A 166 -13.83 -12.94 0.71
C VAL A 166 -13.65 -12.60 -0.76
N VAL A 167 -13.41 -11.32 -1.04
CA VAL A 167 -13.06 -10.82 -2.37
C VAL A 167 -11.71 -10.12 -2.29
N MET A 168 -10.79 -10.45 -3.19
CA MET A 168 -9.50 -9.77 -3.31
C MET A 168 -9.50 -8.81 -4.50
N MET A 169 -9.13 -7.55 -4.24
CA MET A 169 -9.11 -6.48 -5.24
C MET A 169 -7.73 -5.81 -5.31
N PHE A 170 -7.41 -5.29 -6.49
CA PHE A 170 -6.16 -4.60 -6.81
C PHE A 170 -6.45 -3.22 -7.40
N PRO A 171 -6.89 -2.24 -6.58
CA PRO A 171 -7.44 -0.98 -7.09
C PRO A 171 -6.43 -0.12 -7.83
N LEU A 172 -5.14 -0.29 -7.56
CA LEU A 172 -4.07 0.56 -8.11
C LEU A 172 -3.41 0.00 -9.37
N MET A 173 -3.84 -1.15 -9.87
CA MET A 173 -3.21 -1.85 -11.02
C MET A 173 -3.15 -1.06 -12.33
N GLN A 174 -3.91 0.02 -12.47
CA GLN A 174 -3.88 0.89 -13.66
C GLN A 174 -3.17 2.23 -13.40
N ILE A 175 -2.50 2.33 -12.26
CA ILE A 175 -1.87 3.56 -11.80
C ILE A 175 -0.37 3.33 -11.73
N ASN A 176 0.40 4.25 -12.27
CA ASN A 176 1.85 4.21 -12.18
C ASN A 176 2.37 4.92 -10.91
N LYS A 177 3.61 4.65 -10.55
CA LYS A 177 4.28 5.18 -9.36
C LYS A 177 4.30 6.71 -9.27
N PRO A 178 4.60 7.47 -10.35
CA PRO A 178 4.57 8.93 -10.32
C PRO A 178 3.23 9.49 -9.87
N ARG A 179 2.12 8.93 -10.33
CA ARG A 179 0.78 9.38 -9.92
C ARG A 179 0.45 9.08 -8.46
N ILE A 180 0.98 7.99 -7.91
CA ILE A 180 0.86 7.70 -6.47
C ILE A 180 1.64 8.74 -5.66
N ILE A 181 2.85 9.10 -6.09
CA ILE A 181 3.67 10.12 -5.42
C ILE A 181 2.94 11.47 -5.48
N ASP A 182 2.44 11.88 -6.63
CA ASP A 182 1.66 13.11 -6.78
C ASP A 182 0.43 13.13 -5.86
N TYR A 183 -0.33 12.01 -5.80
CA TYR A 183 -1.45 11.87 -4.89
C TYR A 183 -1.05 12.08 -3.43
N LEU A 184 0.05 11.46 -2.98
CA LEU A 184 0.54 11.58 -1.61
C LEU A 184 1.03 12.99 -1.27
N LEU A 185 1.66 13.68 -2.21
CA LEU A 185 2.08 15.07 -2.07
C LEU A 185 0.86 15.99 -1.93
N ASN A 186 -0.11 15.86 -2.82
CA ASN A 186 -1.34 16.66 -2.83
C ASN A 186 -2.19 16.48 -1.55
N ASN A 187 -2.02 15.36 -0.84
CA ASN A 187 -2.71 15.07 0.40
C ASN A 187 -1.83 15.24 1.66
N ASN A 188 -0.61 15.77 1.54
CA ASN A 188 0.36 15.93 2.62
C ASN A 188 0.71 14.61 3.34
N LEU A 189 0.81 13.51 2.61
CA LEU A 189 1.02 12.16 3.14
C LEU A 189 2.43 11.62 2.90
N TYR A 190 3.21 12.25 2.03
CA TYR A 190 4.53 11.78 1.61
C TYR A 190 5.46 11.48 2.79
N GLN A 191 5.44 12.31 3.85
CA GLN A 191 6.27 12.14 5.05
C GLN A 191 5.96 10.88 5.88
N TYR A 192 4.85 10.22 5.62
CA TYR A 192 4.46 8.99 6.31
C TYR A 192 4.90 7.73 5.57
N CYS A 193 5.53 7.87 4.40
CA CYS A 193 5.89 6.76 3.54
C CYS A 193 7.38 6.40 3.63
N THR A 194 7.70 5.15 3.30
CA THR A 194 9.06 4.67 3.11
C THR A 194 9.15 3.76 1.89
N CYS A 195 10.31 3.78 1.20
CA CYS A 195 10.60 2.85 0.11
C CYS A 195 11.85 2.00 0.38
N CYS A 196 12.61 2.33 1.43
CA CYS A 196 13.93 1.72 1.64
C CYS A 196 13.82 0.28 2.14
N GLU A 197 14.40 -0.65 1.40
CA GLU A 197 14.49 -2.08 1.75
C GLU A 197 15.76 -2.42 2.53
N SER A 198 16.76 -1.52 2.53
CA SER A 198 18.06 -1.73 3.17
C SER A 198 18.51 -0.48 3.92
N PRO A 199 17.77 -0.03 4.96
CA PRO A 199 18.02 1.26 5.62
C PRO A 199 19.36 1.35 6.34
N ASN A 200 20.04 0.22 6.57
CA ASN A 200 21.34 0.15 7.24
C ASN A 200 22.51 -0.02 6.26
N SER A 201 22.25 0.07 4.96
CA SER A 201 23.24 -0.11 3.91
C SER A 201 23.57 1.25 3.27
N ASP A 202 24.85 1.50 3.03
CA ASP A 202 25.32 2.66 2.24
C ASP A 202 25.01 2.49 0.74
N VAL A 203 24.44 1.34 0.35
CA VAL A 203 24.09 1.03 -1.03
C VAL A 203 22.62 1.36 -1.29
N PHE A 204 22.39 2.13 -2.34
CA PHE A 204 21.06 2.46 -2.84
C PHE A 204 20.32 1.18 -3.25
N CYS A 205 19.29 0.79 -2.53
CA CYS A 205 18.50 -0.41 -2.85
C CYS A 205 17.64 -0.20 -4.11
N ASN A 206 17.14 -1.29 -4.69
CA ASN A 206 16.34 -1.22 -5.91
C ASN A 206 15.08 -0.37 -5.73
N SER A 207 14.37 -0.50 -4.61
CA SER A 207 13.18 0.30 -4.33
C SER A 207 13.49 1.81 -4.22
N CYS A 208 14.67 2.18 -3.69
CA CYS A 208 15.10 3.58 -3.69
C CYS A 208 15.39 4.09 -5.11
N LYS A 209 15.99 3.25 -5.98
CA LYS A 209 16.23 3.59 -7.39
C LYS A 209 14.93 3.76 -8.16
N GLU A 210 13.97 2.87 -7.96
CA GLU A 210 12.63 2.96 -8.57
C GLU A 210 11.89 4.22 -8.10
N HIS A 211 12.01 4.54 -6.80
CA HIS A 211 11.42 5.76 -6.26
C HIS A 211 12.03 7.02 -6.90
N LEU A 212 13.35 7.08 -6.99
CA LEU A 212 14.05 8.19 -7.64
C LEU A 212 13.65 8.34 -9.12
N ARG A 213 13.56 7.22 -9.85
CA ARG A 213 13.07 7.21 -11.22
C ARG A 213 11.65 7.76 -11.33
N ALA A 214 10.77 7.36 -10.42
CA ALA A 214 9.39 7.85 -10.41
C ALA A 214 9.30 9.36 -10.11
N LEU A 215 10.21 9.92 -9.29
CA LEU A 215 10.30 11.36 -9.07
C LEU A 215 10.73 12.12 -10.34
N TYR A 216 11.70 11.58 -11.10
CA TYR A 216 12.06 12.16 -12.40
C TYR A 216 10.91 12.10 -13.41
N GLU A 217 10.22 10.97 -13.49
CA GLU A 217 9.05 10.83 -14.36
C GLU A 217 7.93 11.81 -13.95
N LEU A 218 7.74 12.06 -12.65
CA LEU A 218 6.78 13.03 -12.15
C LEU A 218 7.16 14.46 -12.55
N LEU A 219 8.45 14.83 -12.48
CA LEU A 219 8.91 16.14 -13.00
C LEU A 219 8.63 16.31 -14.48
N LEU A 220 8.88 15.28 -15.29
CA LEU A 220 8.55 15.33 -16.72
C LEU A 220 7.05 15.51 -16.97
N ILE A 221 6.21 14.90 -16.11
CA ILE A 221 4.76 15.10 -16.18
C ILE A 221 4.40 16.55 -15.85
N TYR A 222 5.01 17.15 -14.84
CA TYR A 222 4.79 18.56 -14.49
C TYR A 222 5.25 19.50 -15.61
N ASP A 223 6.43 19.25 -16.17
CA ASP A 223 6.99 20.07 -17.27
C ASP A 223 6.12 20.04 -18.54
N VAL A 224 5.50 18.88 -18.86
CA VAL A 224 4.71 18.70 -20.09
C VAL A 224 3.24 19.11 -19.91
N TYR A 225 2.65 18.88 -18.74
CA TYR A 225 1.22 19.02 -18.49
C TYR A 225 0.87 20.13 -17.48
N GLY A 226 1.86 20.76 -16.86
CA GLY A 226 1.66 21.78 -15.83
C GLY A 226 0.83 22.98 -16.26
N ASP A 227 0.81 23.28 -17.58
CA ASP A 227 -0.01 24.34 -18.17
C ASP A 227 -1.46 23.92 -18.44
N ILE A 228 -1.76 22.62 -18.43
CA ILE A 228 -3.08 22.07 -18.82
C ILE A 228 -3.92 21.71 -17.58
N GLU A 229 -3.28 21.18 -16.56
CA GLU A 229 -3.89 20.98 -15.23
C GLU A 229 -2.95 21.57 -14.18
N PRO A 230 -3.44 22.37 -13.22
CA PRO A 230 -2.62 22.78 -12.09
C PRO A 230 -2.33 21.54 -11.24
N LEU A 231 -1.32 20.78 -11.64
CA LEU A 231 -0.73 19.73 -10.85
C LEU A 231 -0.09 20.43 -9.65
N GLY A 232 -0.75 20.38 -8.59
CA GLY A 232 -0.63 20.86 -7.23
C GLY A 232 0.62 21.58 -6.68
N GLY A 233 1.44 22.26 -7.46
CA GLY A 233 2.53 23.10 -6.92
C GLY A 233 3.66 22.35 -6.21
N ASN A 234 3.80 21.04 -6.43
CA ASN A 234 4.79 20.20 -5.74
C ASN A 234 6.14 20.08 -6.47
N GLU A 235 6.32 20.79 -7.58
CA GLU A 235 7.53 20.67 -8.42
C GLU A 235 8.80 21.01 -7.65
N GLU A 236 8.78 22.11 -6.89
CA GLU A 236 9.92 22.53 -6.07
C GLU A 236 10.27 21.47 -5.03
N PHE A 237 9.26 20.89 -4.36
CA PHE A 237 9.47 19.80 -3.42
C PHE A 237 10.11 18.57 -4.11
N VAL A 238 9.62 18.18 -5.28
CA VAL A 238 10.14 17.02 -6.01
C VAL A 238 11.59 17.25 -6.45
N ARG A 239 11.94 18.44 -6.92
CA ARG A 239 13.33 18.81 -7.25
C ARG A 239 14.25 18.77 -6.01
N GLY A 240 13.77 19.31 -4.89
CA GLY A 240 14.49 19.25 -3.60
C GLY A 240 14.72 17.82 -3.13
N GLU A 241 13.71 16.95 -3.25
CA GLU A 241 13.82 15.55 -2.84
C GLU A 241 14.79 14.76 -3.72
N ILE A 242 14.79 14.99 -5.04
CA ILE A 242 15.77 14.41 -5.96
C ILE A 242 17.21 14.83 -5.56
N ASN A 243 17.43 16.12 -5.30
CA ASN A 243 18.74 16.62 -4.88
C ASN A 243 19.18 16.00 -3.55
N ARG A 244 18.28 15.90 -2.58
CA ARG A 244 18.54 15.25 -1.29
C ARG A 244 18.95 13.79 -1.45
N ILE A 245 18.30 13.05 -2.33
CA ILE A 245 18.60 11.64 -2.60
C ILE A 245 19.96 11.49 -3.30
N HIS A 246 20.34 12.42 -4.16
CA HIS A 246 21.65 12.41 -4.83
C HIS A 246 22.81 12.91 -3.96
N GLY A 247 22.52 13.39 -2.75
CA GLY A 247 23.56 13.99 -1.89
C GLY A 247 24.11 15.31 -2.43
N VAL A 248 23.39 15.96 -3.34
CA VAL A 248 23.70 17.31 -3.80
C VAL A 248 23.13 18.25 -2.74
N GLU A 249 23.98 18.70 -1.82
CA GLU A 249 23.65 19.84 -0.97
C GLU A 249 23.37 21.03 -1.89
N SER A 250 22.20 21.65 -1.73
CA SER A 250 21.91 22.93 -2.35
C SER A 250 22.85 23.94 -1.69
N ASP A 251 23.94 24.34 -2.37
CA ASP A 251 24.70 25.51 -2.02
C ASP A 251 23.73 26.72 -2.06
N GLU A 252 23.26 27.14 -0.88
CA GLU A 252 22.62 28.43 -0.68
C GLU A 252 23.67 29.58 -0.64
#